data_f10364550fd318cd093c20cc91969259
#
_entry.id   f10364550fd318cd093c20cc91969259
#
_cell.length_a   1.000
_cell.length_b   1.000
_cell.length_c   1.000
_cell.angle_alpha   90.00
_cell.angle_beta   90.00
_cell.angle_gamma   90.00
#
_symmetry.space_group_name_H-M   'P 1'
#
loop_
_entity.id
_entity.type
_entity.pdbx_description
1 polymer ?
#
loop_
_entity_poly.entity_id
_entity_poly.type
_entity_poly.pdbx_seq_one_letter_code
_entity_poly.pdbx_strand_id
1 'polypeptide(L)'
;MKFKVIVDSCGELTPEMKQDERFASAALTLEVGADTIVDDETFDQADFLRKVAAYPECPKSACPSPEIYQKGFETDAEHLYAVTLSSELSGSYNSAELGKNLVLEEHPEKKIHVFNSKSASVGETLIALKIQECEEAGMEFEQVVETVDAYIESQHTYFVLENLETLRKNGRLSRVKALVASALKIKPVMGSTPEGSICQLDQARGINKALVKMVDYVKEREPHSSDKVLAICHCNCPERAQMVKEALLERMQVKDVIILDTAGVSSMYANDGGIIVVI
;
A
#
# COMPACT_ATOMS: atom_id res chain seq x y z
N MET A 1 -16.28 17.65 -12.39
CA MET A 1 -14.90 17.14 -12.13
C MET A 1 -14.61 16.09 -13.18
N LYS A 2 -13.42 16.06 -13.80
CA LYS A 2 -13.12 15.09 -14.85
C LYS A 2 -12.98 13.68 -14.29
N PHE A 3 -12.23 13.52 -13.19
CA PHE A 3 -12.06 12.22 -12.55
C PHE A 3 -12.02 12.32 -11.03
N LYS A 4 -12.26 11.18 -10.36
CA LYS A 4 -12.05 11.00 -8.92
C LYS A 4 -11.41 9.64 -8.64
N VAL A 5 -10.45 9.62 -7.72
CA VAL A 5 -9.77 8.41 -7.26
C VAL A 5 -10.03 8.22 -5.78
N ILE A 6 -10.52 7.04 -5.41
CA ILE A 6 -10.74 6.63 -4.03
C ILE A 6 -9.66 5.61 -3.71
N VAL A 7 -8.81 5.90 -2.73
CA VAL A 7 -7.75 4.98 -2.30
C VAL A 7 -8.14 4.45 -0.92
N ASP A 8 -8.04 3.14 -0.68
CA ASP A 8 -8.25 2.69 0.69
C ASP A 8 -7.10 3.17 1.59
N SER A 9 -7.32 3.28 2.90
CA SER A 9 -6.37 3.95 3.79
C SER A 9 -5.05 3.21 4.02
N CYS A 10 -4.90 2.01 3.46
CA CYS A 10 -3.58 1.38 3.39
C CYS A 10 -2.64 2.12 2.42
N GLY A 11 -3.18 2.77 1.38
CA GLY A 11 -2.44 3.62 0.45
C GLY A 11 -2.26 5.03 1.02
N GLU A 12 -1.05 5.36 1.41
CA GLU A 12 -0.71 6.68 1.96
C GLU A 12 -0.87 7.76 0.89
N LEU A 13 -1.85 8.65 1.05
CA LEU A 13 -1.97 9.82 0.17
C LEU A 13 -0.83 10.81 0.44
N THR A 14 -0.23 11.34 -0.63
CA THR A 14 0.77 12.42 -0.50
C THR A 14 0.12 13.70 0.06
N PRO A 15 0.91 14.64 0.61
CA PRO A 15 0.36 15.92 1.08
C PRO A 15 -0.43 16.68 0.01
N GLU A 16 0.00 16.59 -1.26
CA GLU A 16 -0.66 17.21 -2.41
C GLU A 16 -2.00 16.53 -2.72
N MET A 17 -2.03 15.18 -2.72
CA MET A 17 -3.26 14.42 -2.93
C MET A 17 -4.30 14.68 -1.83
N LYS A 18 -3.87 14.86 -0.58
CA LYS A 18 -4.78 15.19 0.55
C LYS A 18 -5.44 16.56 0.40
N GLN A 19 -4.87 17.47 -0.37
CA GLN A 19 -5.41 18.80 -0.64
C GLN A 19 -6.22 18.86 -1.95
N ASP A 20 -6.17 17.83 -2.75
CA ASP A 20 -6.83 17.74 -4.05
C ASP A 20 -8.16 17.01 -3.92
N GLU A 21 -9.27 17.69 -4.20
CA GLU A 21 -10.62 17.12 -4.12
C GLU A 21 -10.86 15.92 -5.06
N ARG A 22 -9.96 15.71 -6.03
CA ARG A 22 -9.99 14.55 -6.93
C ARG A 22 -9.62 13.24 -6.21
N PHE A 23 -8.99 13.32 -5.04
CA PHE A 23 -8.63 12.15 -4.23
C PHE A 23 -9.48 12.07 -2.98
N ALA A 24 -9.77 10.85 -2.57
CA ALA A 24 -10.45 10.54 -1.30
C ALA A 24 -9.88 9.25 -0.70
N SER A 25 -9.95 9.13 0.61
CA SER A 25 -9.57 7.90 1.31
C SER A 25 -10.81 7.11 1.73
N ALA A 26 -10.77 5.79 1.50
CA ALA A 26 -11.73 4.84 2.09
C ALA A 26 -11.08 4.23 3.34
N ALA A 27 -11.49 4.72 4.51
CA ALA A 27 -10.83 4.38 5.76
C ALA A 27 -11.11 2.93 6.20
N LEU A 28 -10.04 2.18 6.48
CA LEU A 28 -10.11 0.94 7.23
C LEU A 28 -10.30 1.22 8.72
N THR A 29 -10.64 0.19 9.46
CA THR A 29 -10.78 0.27 10.92
C THR A 29 -9.76 -0.64 11.58
N LEU A 30 -9.14 -0.16 12.66
CA LEU A 30 -8.16 -0.86 13.47
C LEU A 30 -8.74 -1.15 14.85
N GLU A 31 -8.44 -2.32 15.39
CA GLU A 31 -8.87 -2.74 16.73
C GLU A 31 -7.63 -3.09 17.58
N VAL A 32 -7.49 -2.43 18.71
CA VAL A 32 -6.45 -2.70 19.70
C VAL A 32 -7.11 -2.85 21.07
N GLY A 33 -7.35 -4.09 21.49
CA GLY A 33 -8.13 -4.38 22.69
C GLY A 33 -9.59 -3.95 22.56
N ALA A 34 -10.00 -2.99 23.37
CA ALA A 34 -11.35 -2.39 23.34
C ALA A 34 -11.41 -1.13 22.45
N ASP A 35 -10.27 -0.64 21.99
CA ASP A 35 -10.20 0.58 21.18
C ASP A 35 -10.46 0.26 19.71
N THR A 36 -11.41 0.98 19.12
CA THR A 36 -11.66 1.01 17.67
C THR A 36 -11.15 2.34 17.13
N ILE A 37 -10.25 2.29 16.16
CA ILE A 37 -9.57 3.44 15.57
C ILE A 37 -9.87 3.45 14.08
N VAL A 38 -10.37 4.58 13.57
CA VAL A 38 -10.55 4.77 12.13
C VAL A 38 -9.24 5.25 11.54
N ASP A 39 -8.83 4.65 10.43
CA ASP A 39 -7.58 5.01 9.73
C ASP A 39 -7.84 6.18 8.76
N ASP A 40 -8.12 7.35 9.34
CA ASP A 40 -8.40 8.60 8.63
C ASP A 40 -7.43 9.72 9.04
N GLU A 41 -7.76 10.97 8.74
CA GLU A 41 -6.93 12.14 9.06
C GLU A 41 -6.73 12.39 10.56
N THR A 42 -7.52 11.74 11.41
CA THR A 42 -7.39 11.83 12.88
C THR A 42 -6.42 10.80 13.47
N PHE A 43 -5.89 9.91 12.64
CA PHE A 43 -4.98 8.86 13.09
C PHE A 43 -3.67 9.43 13.66
N ASP A 44 -3.36 9.06 14.89
CA ASP A 44 -2.10 9.38 15.58
C ASP A 44 -1.21 8.13 15.64
N GLN A 45 -0.18 8.09 14.80
CA GLN A 45 0.75 6.97 14.70
C GLN A 45 1.47 6.71 16.04
N ALA A 46 1.92 7.75 16.73
CA ALA A 46 2.69 7.61 17.97
C ALA A 46 1.82 7.04 19.10
N ASP A 47 0.56 7.50 19.21
CA ASP A 47 -0.41 6.94 20.16
C ASP A 47 -0.74 5.48 19.81
N PHE A 48 -0.97 5.20 18.53
CA PHE A 48 -1.26 3.86 18.05
C PHE A 48 -0.13 2.86 18.34
N LEU A 49 1.11 3.22 18.03
CA LEU A 49 2.28 2.36 18.31
C LEU A 49 2.45 2.09 19.81
N ARG A 50 2.20 3.09 20.67
CA ARG A 50 2.19 2.89 22.13
C ARG A 50 1.13 1.90 22.58
N LYS A 51 -0.10 2.02 22.05
CA LYS A 51 -1.20 1.10 22.34
C LYS A 51 -0.88 -0.33 21.89
N VAL A 52 -0.38 -0.49 20.68
CA VAL A 52 0.03 -1.80 20.15
C VAL A 52 1.15 -2.41 20.99
N ALA A 53 2.16 -1.64 21.38
CA ALA A 53 3.26 -2.12 22.23
C ALA A 53 2.81 -2.57 23.62
N ALA A 54 1.75 -1.94 24.18
CA ALA A 54 1.17 -2.28 25.47
C ALA A 54 0.14 -3.43 25.39
N TYR A 55 -0.35 -3.75 24.20
CA TYR A 55 -1.39 -4.76 24.00
C TYR A 55 -0.78 -6.17 23.88
N PRO A 56 -1.10 -7.11 24.78
CA PRO A 56 -0.47 -8.43 24.82
C PRO A 56 -0.91 -9.35 23.68
N GLU A 57 -2.05 -9.06 23.06
CA GLU A 57 -2.58 -9.84 21.95
C GLU A 57 -2.21 -9.19 20.60
N CYS A 58 -2.87 -9.58 19.53
CA CYS A 58 -2.60 -9.07 18.20
C CYS A 58 -3.67 -8.05 17.79
N PRO A 59 -3.31 -6.84 17.36
CA PRO A 59 -4.27 -5.91 16.79
C PRO A 59 -4.90 -6.48 15.53
N LYS A 60 -6.10 -6.04 15.19
CA LYS A 60 -6.85 -6.47 14.01
C LYS A 60 -7.21 -5.29 13.13
N SER A 61 -7.54 -5.55 11.87
CA SER A 61 -8.07 -4.56 10.94
C SER A 61 -9.30 -5.10 10.21
N ALA A 62 -10.21 -4.20 9.86
CA ALA A 62 -11.36 -4.46 9.01
C ALA A 62 -11.29 -3.55 7.78
N CYS A 63 -11.61 -4.12 6.59
CA CYS A 63 -11.69 -3.35 5.35
C CYS A 63 -12.88 -2.38 5.38
N PRO A 64 -12.87 -1.34 4.55
CA PRO A 64 -14.00 -0.43 4.39
C PRO A 64 -15.24 -1.19 3.94
N SER A 65 -16.42 -0.76 4.38
CA SER A 65 -17.67 -1.36 3.91
C SER A 65 -17.98 -0.94 2.47
N PRO A 66 -18.84 -1.69 1.74
CA PRO A 66 -19.25 -1.32 0.37
C PRO A 66 -19.89 0.07 0.29
N GLU A 67 -20.61 0.49 1.35
CA GLU A 67 -21.28 1.79 1.40
C GLU A 67 -20.29 2.96 1.43
N ILE A 68 -19.06 2.76 1.94
CA ILE A 68 -18.02 3.78 1.91
C ILE A 68 -17.59 4.04 0.47
N TYR A 69 -17.38 2.98 -0.31
CA TYR A 69 -17.06 3.10 -1.73
C TYR A 69 -18.23 3.61 -2.55
N GLN A 70 -19.45 3.11 -2.29
CA GLN A 70 -20.67 3.60 -2.93
C GLN A 70 -20.79 5.13 -2.80
N LYS A 71 -20.68 5.66 -1.59
CA LYS A 71 -20.67 7.10 -1.33
C LYS A 71 -19.55 7.82 -2.09
N GLY A 72 -18.37 7.23 -2.14
CA GLY A 72 -17.24 7.77 -2.88
C GLY A 72 -17.50 7.91 -4.38
N PHE A 73 -18.28 6.99 -4.97
CA PHE A 73 -18.67 7.00 -6.38
C PHE A 73 -19.91 7.86 -6.69
N GLU A 74 -20.67 8.32 -5.69
CA GLU A 74 -21.81 9.22 -5.83
C GLU A 74 -21.36 10.67 -6.04
N THR A 75 -20.64 10.94 -7.13
CA THR A 75 -20.13 12.26 -7.51
C THR A 75 -20.43 12.56 -8.97
N ASP A 76 -20.27 13.83 -9.38
CA ASP A 76 -20.42 14.28 -10.76
C ASP A 76 -19.15 14.13 -11.61
N ALA A 77 -18.19 13.33 -11.14
CA ALA A 77 -16.98 13.03 -11.91
C ALA A 77 -17.32 12.14 -13.11
N GLU A 78 -16.71 12.41 -14.25
CA GLU A 78 -16.90 11.65 -15.49
C GLU A 78 -16.30 10.25 -15.39
N HIS A 79 -15.10 10.16 -14.76
CA HIS A 79 -14.37 8.92 -14.54
C HIS A 79 -14.16 8.69 -13.04
N LEU A 80 -14.48 7.50 -12.57
CA LEU A 80 -14.41 7.12 -11.17
C LEU A 80 -13.51 5.91 -11.01
N TYR A 81 -12.55 6.01 -10.11
CA TYR A 81 -11.60 4.94 -9.84
C TYR A 81 -11.53 4.63 -8.35
N ALA A 82 -11.38 3.36 -8.00
CA ALA A 82 -10.91 2.96 -6.68
C ALA A 82 -9.58 2.21 -6.81
N VAL A 83 -8.67 2.46 -5.89
CA VAL A 83 -7.43 1.69 -5.71
C VAL A 83 -7.50 1.04 -4.35
N THR A 84 -7.31 -0.25 -4.29
CA THR A 84 -7.44 -1.02 -3.06
C THR A 84 -6.19 -1.83 -2.78
N LEU A 85 -5.95 -2.09 -1.51
CA LEU A 85 -5.04 -3.11 -1.02
C LEU A 85 -5.22 -4.42 -1.80
N SER A 86 -4.15 -5.18 -2.00
CA SER A 86 -4.21 -6.48 -2.67
C SER A 86 -5.37 -7.35 -2.17
N SER A 87 -6.15 -7.90 -3.10
CA SER A 87 -7.26 -8.83 -2.81
C SER A 87 -6.81 -10.13 -2.11
N GLU A 88 -5.51 -10.45 -2.19
CA GLU A 88 -4.89 -11.58 -1.47
C GLU A 88 -4.67 -11.28 0.02
N LEU A 89 -4.70 -10.00 0.42
CA LEU A 89 -4.39 -9.53 1.77
C LEU A 89 -5.61 -8.94 2.49
N SER A 90 -6.59 -8.42 1.76
CA SER A 90 -7.73 -7.69 2.32
C SER A 90 -9.02 -7.94 1.53
N GLY A 91 -10.16 -7.74 2.19
CA GLY A 91 -11.49 -7.69 1.55
C GLY A 91 -11.80 -6.36 0.85
N SER A 92 -10.90 -5.35 0.91
CA SER A 92 -11.14 -4.01 0.35
C SER A 92 -11.54 -4.05 -1.12
N TYR A 93 -10.86 -4.85 -1.94
CA TYR A 93 -11.18 -5.01 -3.35
C TYR A 93 -12.64 -5.49 -3.56
N ASN A 94 -13.05 -6.53 -2.86
CA ASN A 94 -14.42 -7.06 -2.97
C ASN A 94 -15.46 -6.05 -2.47
N SER A 95 -15.14 -5.31 -1.40
CA SER A 95 -16.01 -4.23 -0.91
C SER A 95 -16.17 -3.11 -1.93
N ALA A 96 -15.08 -2.70 -2.58
CA ALA A 96 -15.11 -1.67 -3.61
C ALA A 96 -15.88 -2.13 -4.86
N GLU A 97 -15.70 -3.37 -5.32
CA GLU A 97 -16.46 -3.96 -6.42
C GLU A 97 -17.96 -4.01 -6.10
N LEU A 98 -18.33 -4.38 -4.87
CA LEU A 98 -19.74 -4.37 -4.46
C LEU A 98 -20.30 -2.94 -4.41
N GLY A 99 -19.56 -1.98 -3.85
CA GLY A 99 -19.96 -0.56 -3.85
C GLY A 99 -20.15 0.00 -5.26
N LYS A 100 -19.24 -0.35 -6.20
CA LYS A 100 -19.38 -0.03 -7.62
C LYS A 100 -20.68 -0.59 -8.20
N ASN A 101 -20.96 -1.86 -7.97
CA ASN A 101 -22.15 -2.52 -8.53
C ASN A 101 -23.44 -1.88 -8.01
N LEU A 102 -23.49 -1.51 -6.72
CA LEU A 102 -24.65 -0.80 -6.15
C LEU A 102 -24.91 0.54 -6.86
N VAL A 103 -23.84 1.29 -7.18
CA VAL A 103 -24.00 2.55 -7.94
C VAL A 103 -24.45 2.28 -9.37
N LEU A 104 -23.89 1.27 -10.04
CA LEU A 104 -24.23 0.97 -11.44
C LEU A 104 -25.63 0.37 -11.63
N GLU A 105 -26.24 -0.20 -10.59
CA GLU A 105 -27.67 -0.58 -10.61
C GLU A 105 -28.59 0.63 -10.77
N GLU A 106 -28.25 1.78 -10.17
CA GLU A 106 -29.02 3.02 -10.25
C GLU A 106 -28.54 3.95 -11.37
N HIS A 107 -27.24 3.91 -11.69
CA HIS A 107 -26.54 4.79 -12.62
C HIS A 107 -25.67 4.01 -13.60
N PRO A 108 -26.27 3.24 -14.54
CA PRO A 108 -25.52 2.37 -15.45
C PRO A 108 -24.65 3.13 -16.46
N GLU A 109 -24.84 4.45 -16.62
CA GLU A 109 -24.05 5.32 -17.49
C GLU A 109 -22.70 5.73 -16.89
N LYS A 110 -22.49 5.56 -15.57
CA LYS A 110 -21.25 5.96 -14.90
C LYS A 110 -20.08 5.06 -15.30
N LYS A 111 -18.94 5.67 -15.49
CA LYS A 111 -17.68 4.99 -15.75
C LYS A 111 -16.93 4.78 -14.45
N ILE A 112 -16.96 3.57 -13.90
CA ILE A 112 -16.35 3.21 -12.61
C ILE A 112 -15.45 1.99 -12.80
N HIS A 113 -14.17 2.09 -12.35
CA HIS A 113 -13.25 0.96 -12.31
C HIS A 113 -12.60 0.81 -10.94
N VAL A 114 -12.39 -0.44 -10.52
CA VAL A 114 -11.72 -0.77 -9.26
C VAL A 114 -10.40 -1.50 -9.60
N PHE A 115 -9.29 -0.92 -9.22
CA PHE A 115 -7.96 -1.51 -9.36
C PHE A 115 -7.59 -2.34 -8.13
N ASN A 116 -7.32 -3.63 -8.35
CA ASN A 116 -6.61 -4.45 -7.37
C ASN A 116 -5.12 -4.12 -7.46
N SER A 117 -4.57 -3.43 -6.46
CA SER A 117 -3.18 -2.98 -6.50
C SER A 117 -2.16 -4.11 -6.59
N LYS A 118 -2.52 -5.33 -6.19
CA LYS A 118 -1.58 -6.45 -5.95
C LYS A 118 -0.41 -6.08 -5.04
N SER A 119 -0.57 -5.01 -4.28
CA SER A 119 0.41 -4.37 -3.42
C SER A 119 -0.23 -3.90 -2.12
N ALA A 120 0.47 -3.06 -1.39
CA ALA A 120 0.05 -2.39 -0.16
C ALA A 120 0.81 -1.07 -0.01
N SER A 121 0.32 -0.18 0.89
CA SER A 121 1.05 1.03 1.27
C SER A 121 1.32 1.93 0.05
N VAL A 122 2.52 2.46 -0.09
CA VAL A 122 2.91 3.35 -1.20
C VAL A 122 2.75 2.74 -2.60
N GLY A 123 2.51 1.43 -2.71
CA GLY A 123 2.16 0.82 -3.98
C GLY A 123 0.81 1.30 -4.51
N GLU A 124 -0.18 1.48 -3.64
CA GLU A 124 -1.47 2.07 -3.99
C GLU A 124 -1.33 3.56 -4.33
N THR A 125 -0.45 4.28 -3.61
CA THR A 125 -0.13 5.68 -3.88
C THR A 125 0.42 5.87 -5.30
N LEU A 126 1.37 5.01 -5.72
CA LEU A 126 1.94 5.06 -7.07
C LEU A 126 0.89 4.80 -8.16
N ILE A 127 -0.05 3.87 -7.91
CA ILE A 127 -1.15 3.58 -8.83
C ILE A 127 -2.09 4.79 -8.94
N ALA A 128 -2.43 5.43 -7.82
CA ALA A 128 -3.27 6.62 -7.83
C ALA A 128 -2.61 7.79 -8.57
N LEU A 129 -1.30 7.98 -8.43
CA LEU A 129 -0.53 8.95 -9.21
C LEU A 129 -0.49 8.59 -10.70
N LYS A 130 -0.42 7.30 -11.04
CA LYS A 130 -0.46 6.84 -12.43
C LYS A 130 -1.82 7.11 -13.08
N ILE A 131 -2.91 6.93 -12.35
CA ILE A 131 -4.26 7.32 -12.81
C ILE A 131 -4.29 8.81 -13.10
N GLN A 132 -3.80 9.64 -12.17
CA GLN A 132 -3.72 11.09 -12.36
C GLN A 132 -2.91 11.45 -13.62
N GLU A 133 -1.73 10.87 -13.81
CA GLU A 133 -0.89 11.11 -14.98
C GLU A 133 -1.65 10.82 -16.29
N CYS A 134 -2.35 9.68 -16.37
CA CYS A 134 -3.12 9.29 -17.54
C CYS A 134 -4.31 10.23 -17.81
N GLU A 135 -5.04 10.61 -16.77
CA GLU A 135 -6.17 11.53 -16.86
C GLU A 135 -5.76 12.95 -17.26
N GLU A 136 -4.65 13.45 -16.70
CA GLU A 136 -4.09 14.75 -17.05
C GLU A 136 -3.49 14.77 -18.45
N ALA A 137 -3.05 13.63 -18.97
CA ALA A 137 -2.66 13.45 -20.37
C ALA A 137 -3.86 13.41 -21.34
N GLY A 138 -5.09 13.39 -20.82
CA GLY A 138 -6.32 13.40 -21.62
C GLY A 138 -6.68 12.04 -22.22
N MET A 139 -6.23 10.94 -21.63
CA MET A 139 -6.61 9.59 -22.07
C MET A 139 -8.11 9.33 -21.86
N GLU A 140 -8.70 8.52 -22.74
CA GLU A 140 -10.05 8.00 -22.56
C GLU A 140 -10.08 6.97 -21.41
N PHE A 141 -11.25 6.78 -20.80
CA PHE A 141 -11.39 5.92 -19.61
C PHE A 141 -10.82 4.51 -19.79
N GLU A 142 -11.12 3.86 -20.90
CA GLU A 142 -10.64 2.51 -21.21
C GLU A 142 -9.11 2.48 -21.39
N GLN A 143 -8.52 3.53 -21.96
CA GLN A 143 -7.07 3.64 -22.10
C GLN A 143 -6.38 3.86 -20.73
N VAL A 144 -7.01 4.62 -19.83
CA VAL A 144 -6.52 4.77 -18.45
C VAL A 144 -6.51 3.40 -17.78
N VAL A 145 -7.62 2.64 -17.85
CA VAL A 145 -7.72 1.31 -17.25
C VAL A 145 -6.62 0.39 -17.77
N GLU A 146 -6.48 0.24 -19.08
CA GLU A 146 -5.45 -0.63 -19.70
C GLU A 146 -4.02 -0.20 -19.29
N THR A 147 -3.75 1.10 -19.28
CA THR A 147 -2.41 1.63 -18.93
C THR A 147 -2.08 1.39 -17.47
N VAL A 148 -3.04 1.60 -16.58
CA VAL A 148 -2.85 1.40 -15.14
C VAL A 148 -2.77 -0.08 -14.79
N ASP A 149 -3.55 -0.95 -15.43
CA ASP A 149 -3.42 -2.41 -15.26
C ASP A 149 -2.02 -2.89 -15.68
N ALA A 150 -1.50 -2.43 -16.80
CA ALA A 150 -0.14 -2.75 -17.25
C ALA A 150 0.93 -2.21 -16.26
N TYR A 151 0.69 -1.04 -15.66
CA TYR A 151 1.55 -0.47 -14.61
C TYR A 151 1.55 -1.35 -13.37
N ILE A 152 0.38 -1.80 -12.89
CA ILE A 152 0.24 -2.71 -11.75
C ILE A 152 1.02 -4.02 -11.97
N GLU A 153 0.96 -4.60 -13.17
CA GLU A 153 1.70 -5.83 -13.50
C GLU A 153 3.23 -5.64 -13.50
N SER A 154 3.70 -4.40 -13.70
CA SER A 154 5.13 -4.05 -13.71
C SER A 154 5.65 -3.55 -12.37
N GLN A 155 4.76 -3.38 -11.37
CA GLN A 155 5.10 -2.86 -10.05
C GLN A 155 5.53 -3.97 -9.10
N HIS A 156 6.59 -3.75 -8.35
CA HIS A 156 7.09 -4.71 -7.36
C HIS A 156 7.19 -4.09 -5.97
N THR A 157 6.76 -4.86 -4.98
CA THR A 157 6.82 -4.48 -3.57
C THR A 157 7.89 -5.27 -2.85
N TYR A 158 8.70 -4.57 -2.05
CA TYR A 158 9.77 -5.12 -1.21
C TYR A 158 9.64 -4.56 0.20
N PHE A 159 9.89 -5.35 1.23
CA PHE A 159 9.85 -4.83 2.59
C PHE A 159 10.71 -5.62 3.57
N VAL A 160 11.18 -4.91 4.59
CA VAL A 160 11.86 -5.47 5.76
C VAL A 160 11.26 -4.87 7.02
N LEU A 161 10.75 -5.73 7.90
CA LEU A 161 10.09 -5.35 9.14
C LEU A 161 10.88 -5.82 10.37
N GLU A 162 10.69 -5.12 11.48
CA GLU A 162 11.31 -5.56 12.75
C GLU A 162 10.75 -6.89 13.24
N ASN A 163 9.47 -7.17 12.99
CA ASN A 163 8.88 -8.47 13.20
C ASN A 163 7.73 -8.72 12.20
N LEU A 164 7.33 -9.97 12.05
CA LEU A 164 6.24 -10.40 11.16
C LEU A 164 5.04 -10.97 11.93
N GLU A 165 5.00 -10.78 13.25
CA GLU A 165 3.99 -11.42 14.10
C GLU A 165 2.56 -10.95 13.78
N THR A 166 2.36 -9.66 13.52
CA THR A 166 1.05 -9.13 13.14
C THR A 166 0.56 -9.74 11.82
N LEU A 167 1.42 -9.80 10.80
CA LEU A 167 1.11 -10.46 9.52
C LEU A 167 0.80 -11.95 9.71
N ARG A 168 1.58 -12.65 10.55
CA ARG A 168 1.42 -14.07 10.82
C ARG A 168 0.12 -14.36 11.56
N LYS A 169 -0.14 -13.66 12.67
CA LYS A 169 -1.31 -13.88 13.52
C LYS A 169 -2.61 -13.53 12.80
N ASN A 170 -2.58 -12.53 11.93
CA ASN A 170 -3.72 -12.15 11.08
C ASN A 170 -3.82 -12.98 9.78
N GLY A 171 -2.98 -14.00 9.58
CA GLY A 171 -3.08 -14.94 8.48
C GLY A 171 -2.57 -14.47 7.11
N ARG A 172 -1.89 -13.30 7.02
CA ARG A 172 -1.37 -12.75 5.76
C ARG A 172 -0.07 -13.42 5.30
N LEU A 173 0.49 -14.30 6.11
CA LEU A 173 1.66 -15.13 5.77
C LEU A 173 1.33 -16.61 5.57
N SER A 174 0.07 -16.98 5.43
CA SER A 174 -0.36 -18.39 5.32
C SER A 174 0.26 -19.12 4.12
N ARG A 175 0.58 -18.42 3.05
CA ARG A 175 1.25 -18.95 1.85
C ARG A 175 2.78 -18.96 1.92
N VAL A 176 3.37 -18.32 2.95
CA VAL A 176 4.84 -18.28 3.12
C VAL A 176 5.29 -19.60 3.75
N LYS A 177 5.84 -20.51 2.93
CA LYS A 177 6.39 -21.78 3.40
C LYS A 177 7.64 -21.50 4.24
N ALA A 178 7.66 -22.04 5.46
CA ALA A 178 8.84 -22.07 6.35
C ALA A 178 9.50 -20.70 6.65
N LEU A 179 8.70 -19.75 7.16
CA LEU A 179 9.31 -18.70 7.97
C LEU A 179 10.06 -19.38 9.12
N VAL A 180 11.40 -19.26 9.11
CA VAL A 180 12.23 -19.75 10.23
C VAL A 180 11.98 -18.80 11.41
N ALA A 181 10.87 -19.05 12.09
CA ALA A 181 10.29 -18.18 13.11
C ALA A 181 11.11 -18.10 14.42
N SER A 182 12.28 -18.74 14.50
CA SER A 182 12.91 -18.96 15.80
C SER A 182 14.41 -18.61 15.92
N ALA A 183 15.06 -18.16 14.86
CA ALA A 183 16.44 -17.73 15.00
C ALA A 183 16.47 -16.27 15.45
N LEU A 184 16.79 -16.05 16.72
CA LEU A 184 17.00 -14.71 17.30
C LEU A 184 17.84 -13.85 16.35
N LYS A 185 17.31 -12.69 15.93
CA LYS A 185 17.95 -11.70 15.03
C LYS A 185 17.94 -12.02 13.53
N ILE A 186 17.28 -13.06 13.04
CA ILE A 186 17.06 -13.21 11.59
C ILE A 186 15.92 -12.29 11.17
N LYS A 187 16.18 -11.45 10.15
CA LYS A 187 15.21 -10.55 9.54
C LYS A 187 14.98 -11.00 8.10
N PRO A 188 13.77 -11.45 7.74
CA PRO A 188 13.45 -11.77 6.35
C PRO A 188 13.39 -10.53 5.47
N VAL A 189 13.81 -10.67 4.22
CA VAL A 189 13.51 -9.75 3.12
C VAL A 189 12.29 -10.30 2.43
N MET A 190 11.23 -9.54 2.38
CA MET A 190 9.94 -9.93 1.87
C MET A 190 9.61 -9.18 0.58
N GLY A 191 8.70 -9.72 -0.20
CA GLY A 191 8.18 -9.09 -1.40
C GLY A 191 6.79 -9.58 -1.75
N SER A 192 6.25 -9.11 -2.88
CA SER A 192 4.99 -9.55 -3.46
C SER A 192 5.20 -10.62 -4.53
N THR A 193 4.22 -11.53 -4.65
CA THR A 193 4.07 -12.39 -5.84
C THR A 193 3.31 -11.63 -6.94
N PRO A 194 3.30 -12.11 -8.19
CA PRO A 194 2.48 -11.49 -9.25
C PRO A 194 0.99 -11.41 -8.94
N GLU A 195 0.48 -12.30 -8.08
CA GLU A 195 -0.93 -12.30 -7.63
C GLU A 195 -1.19 -11.30 -6.49
N GLY A 196 -0.14 -10.71 -5.89
CA GLY A 196 -0.25 -9.79 -4.76
C GLY A 196 -0.22 -10.46 -3.38
N SER A 197 0.18 -11.74 -3.28
CA SER A 197 0.46 -12.39 -2.01
C SER A 197 1.86 -12.04 -1.51
N ILE A 198 2.09 -12.15 -0.20
CA ILE A 198 3.41 -11.98 0.40
C ILE A 198 4.28 -13.22 0.15
N CYS A 199 5.54 -13.00 -0.23
CA CYS A 199 6.56 -14.04 -0.34
C CYS A 199 7.86 -13.63 0.36
N GLN A 200 8.65 -14.62 0.75
CA GLN A 200 10.00 -14.39 1.26
C GLN A 200 10.99 -14.44 0.10
N LEU A 201 11.83 -13.41 -0.04
CA LEU A 201 12.86 -13.31 -1.06
C LEU A 201 14.22 -13.77 -0.54
N ASP A 202 14.60 -13.31 0.67
CA ASP A 202 15.87 -13.61 1.32
C ASP A 202 15.75 -13.43 2.84
N GLN A 203 16.85 -13.50 3.54
CA GLN A 203 16.96 -13.18 4.97
C GLN A 203 18.38 -12.78 5.35
N ALA A 204 18.51 -12.02 6.43
CA ALA A 204 19.82 -11.65 6.97
C ALA A 204 19.80 -11.59 8.50
N ARG A 205 20.99 -11.62 9.10
CA ARG A 205 21.14 -11.43 10.55
C ARG A 205 21.19 -9.94 10.88
N GLY A 206 20.10 -9.44 11.45
CA GLY A 206 19.91 -8.04 11.82
C GLY A 206 19.33 -7.18 10.71
N ILE A 207 18.65 -6.10 11.11
CA ILE A 207 17.84 -5.24 10.22
C ILE A 207 18.70 -4.58 9.13
N ASN A 208 19.86 -4.03 9.47
CA ASN A 208 20.68 -3.31 8.50
C ASN A 208 21.17 -4.22 7.35
N LYS A 209 21.55 -5.48 7.67
CA LYS A 209 21.95 -6.44 6.62
C LYS A 209 20.76 -6.89 5.76
N ALA A 210 19.57 -6.99 6.35
CA ALA A 210 18.35 -7.29 5.59
C ALA A 210 17.99 -6.14 4.64
N LEU A 211 18.12 -4.88 5.08
CA LEU A 211 17.91 -3.71 4.23
C LEU A 211 18.91 -3.64 3.06
N VAL A 212 20.20 -3.93 3.31
CA VAL A 212 21.19 -4.01 2.22
C VAL A 212 20.80 -5.08 1.20
N LYS A 213 20.42 -6.27 1.65
CA LYS A 213 19.93 -7.32 0.75
C LYS A 213 18.68 -6.91 -0.02
N MET A 214 17.73 -6.22 0.62
CA MET A 214 16.54 -5.68 -0.07
C MET A 214 16.96 -4.73 -1.18
N VAL A 215 17.88 -3.80 -0.91
CA VAL A 215 18.43 -2.87 -1.91
C VAL A 215 19.07 -3.61 -3.09
N ASP A 216 19.85 -4.67 -2.81
CA ASP A 216 20.46 -5.49 -3.85
C ASP A 216 19.41 -6.20 -4.70
N TYR A 217 18.34 -6.72 -4.09
CA TYR A 217 17.19 -7.32 -4.79
C TYR A 217 16.46 -6.33 -5.69
N VAL A 218 16.18 -5.12 -5.20
CA VAL A 218 15.53 -4.07 -5.99
C VAL A 218 16.38 -3.76 -7.23
N LYS A 219 17.67 -3.49 -7.05
CA LYS A 219 18.60 -3.23 -8.17
C LYS A 219 18.62 -4.34 -9.20
N GLU A 220 18.69 -5.60 -8.73
CA GLU A 220 18.79 -6.77 -9.63
C GLU A 220 17.51 -6.98 -10.45
N ARG A 221 16.35 -6.75 -9.86
CA ARG A 221 15.06 -6.97 -10.48
C ARG A 221 14.55 -5.80 -11.30
N GLU A 222 15.07 -4.59 -11.07
CA GLU A 222 14.67 -3.36 -11.75
C GLU A 222 15.80 -2.79 -12.64
N PRO A 223 16.27 -3.53 -13.65
CA PRO A 223 17.37 -3.06 -14.50
C PRO A 223 16.99 -1.84 -15.38
N HIS A 224 15.69 -1.60 -15.57
CA HIS A 224 15.13 -0.51 -16.39
C HIS A 224 14.23 0.38 -15.51
N SER A 225 14.84 1.12 -14.59
CA SER A 225 14.12 1.92 -13.58
C SER A 225 14.17 3.43 -13.83
N SER A 226 14.87 3.89 -14.86
CA SER A 226 15.13 5.32 -15.09
C SER A 226 13.87 6.17 -15.33
N ASP A 227 12.79 5.55 -15.78
CA ASP A 227 11.48 6.15 -16.03
C ASP A 227 10.45 5.84 -14.93
N LYS A 228 10.82 5.03 -13.93
CA LYS A 228 9.97 4.66 -12.80
C LYS A 228 10.12 5.62 -11.62
N VAL A 229 9.04 5.78 -10.86
CA VAL A 229 9.05 6.45 -9.55
C VAL A 229 9.32 5.40 -8.47
N LEU A 230 10.30 5.68 -7.62
CA LEU A 230 10.61 4.88 -6.43
C LEU A 230 9.82 5.42 -5.24
N ALA A 231 9.01 4.60 -4.60
CA ALA A 231 8.32 4.98 -3.39
C ALA A 231 8.84 4.19 -2.18
N ILE A 232 9.10 4.89 -1.09
CA ILE A 232 9.55 4.34 0.19
C ILE A 232 8.54 4.75 1.26
N CYS A 233 8.03 3.78 2.00
CA CYS A 233 7.25 4.04 3.19
C CYS A 233 7.98 3.53 4.43
N HIS A 234 7.92 4.29 5.51
CA HIS A 234 8.53 3.90 6.77
C HIS A 234 7.52 4.01 7.93
N CYS A 235 7.69 3.20 8.94
CA CYS A 235 6.93 3.33 10.16
C CYS A 235 7.84 3.91 11.26
N ASN A 236 7.64 5.21 11.56
CA ASN A 236 8.36 5.92 12.63
C ASN A 236 9.91 5.83 12.54
N CYS A 237 10.48 5.76 11.34
CA CYS A 237 11.94 5.64 11.17
C CYS A 237 12.48 6.38 9.93
N PRO A 238 12.32 7.73 9.86
CA PRO A 238 12.69 8.52 8.69
C PRO A 238 14.18 8.43 8.32
N GLU A 239 15.08 8.33 9.30
CA GLU A 239 16.52 8.18 9.04
C GLU A 239 16.82 6.86 8.33
N ARG A 240 16.10 5.78 8.68
CA ARG A 240 16.23 4.48 8.01
C ARG A 240 15.72 4.55 6.57
N ALA A 241 14.61 5.24 6.33
CA ALA A 241 14.09 5.48 4.99
C ALA A 241 15.08 6.27 4.13
N GLN A 242 15.69 7.31 4.70
CA GLN A 242 16.71 8.10 4.02
C GLN A 242 17.96 7.27 3.67
N MET A 243 18.43 6.43 4.57
CA MET A 243 19.53 5.49 4.31
C MET A 243 19.20 4.54 3.14
N VAL A 244 17.99 3.99 3.11
CA VAL A 244 17.56 3.08 2.03
C VAL A 244 17.46 3.83 0.70
N LYS A 245 16.92 5.05 0.68
CA LYS A 245 16.90 5.92 -0.50
C LYS A 245 18.30 6.15 -1.06
N GLU A 246 19.24 6.58 -0.21
CA GLU A 246 20.62 6.83 -0.62
C GLU A 246 21.29 5.57 -1.19
N ALA A 247 21.12 4.43 -0.52
CA ALA A 247 21.67 3.16 -0.97
C ALA A 247 21.08 2.68 -2.31
N LEU A 248 19.80 2.97 -2.60
CA LEU A 248 19.18 2.69 -3.89
C LEU A 248 19.70 3.64 -4.98
N LEU A 249 19.75 4.96 -4.71
CA LEU A 249 20.21 5.96 -5.68
C LEU A 249 21.69 5.84 -6.03
N GLU A 250 22.52 5.26 -5.15
CA GLU A 250 23.91 4.90 -5.46
C GLU A 250 24.02 3.77 -6.50
N ARG A 251 22.97 2.95 -6.65
CA ARG A 251 22.98 1.71 -7.43
C ARG A 251 22.10 1.73 -8.68
N MET A 252 21.13 2.64 -8.74
CA MET A 252 20.15 2.70 -9.82
C MET A 252 19.69 4.14 -10.08
N GLN A 253 19.21 4.39 -11.31
CA GLN A 253 18.59 5.65 -11.67
C GLN A 253 17.07 5.48 -11.65
N VAL A 254 16.36 6.48 -11.14
CA VAL A 254 14.90 6.54 -11.12
C VAL A 254 14.43 7.93 -11.55
N LYS A 255 13.19 8.03 -12.01
CA LYS A 255 12.57 9.29 -12.44
C LYS A 255 12.39 10.24 -11.26
N ASP A 256 11.90 9.72 -10.14
CA ASP A 256 11.62 10.47 -8.91
C ASP A 256 11.60 9.55 -7.70
N VAL A 257 11.63 10.13 -6.49
CA VAL A 257 11.58 9.40 -5.22
C VAL A 257 10.58 10.02 -4.27
N ILE A 258 9.62 9.24 -3.82
CA ILE A 258 8.63 9.60 -2.81
C ILE A 258 8.98 8.90 -1.50
N ILE A 259 9.00 9.62 -0.38
CA ILE A 259 9.10 9.04 0.97
C ILE A 259 7.88 9.49 1.78
N LEU A 260 7.16 8.51 2.35
CA LEU A 260 6.00 8.75 3.21
C LEU A 260 6.15 8.00 4.53
N ASP A 261 5.49 8.51 5.57
CA ASP A 261 5.29 7.79 6.82
C ASP A 261 4.01 6.95 6.72
N THR A 262 3.99 5.79 7.39
CA THR A 262 2.84 4.89 7.34
C THR A 262 1.60 5.49 8.01
N ALA A 263 0.43 5.31 7.39
CA ALA A 263 -0.89 5.49 7.99
C ALA A 263 -1.23 4.30 8.93
N GLY A 264 -2.48 4.19 9.35
CA GLY A 264 -2.86 3.25 10.41
C GLY A 264 -2.65 1.79 10.09
N VAL A 265 -3.22 1.30 8.98
CA VAL A 265 -3.11 -0.11 8.58
C VAL A 265 -1.66 -0.48 8.28
N SER A 266 -0.96 0.37 7.54
CA SER A 266 0.45 0.15 7.24
C SER A 266 1.31 0.14 8.51
N SER A 267 1.07 1.05 9.48
CA SER A 267 1.76 1.05 10.79
C SER A 267 1.49 -0.23 11.57
N MET A 268 0.25 -0.72 11.57
CA MET A 268 -0.11 -1.95 12.28
C MET A 268 0.67 -3.17 11.79
N TYR A 269 0.86 -3.28 10.49
CA TYR A 269 1.55 -4.44 9.90
C TYR A 269 3.07 -4.24 9.77
N ALA A 270 3.53 -3.02 9.46
CA ALA A 270 4.95 -2.71 9.37
C ALA A 270 5.65 -2.72 10.73
N ASN A 271 4.94 -2.37 11.79
CA ASN A 271 5.45 -2.12 13.13
C ASN A 271 6.52 -1.01 13.15
N ASP A 272 6.84 -0.51 14.34
CA ASP A 272 7.89 0.50 14.53
C ASP A 272 9.22 0.07 13.89
N GLY A 273 9.77 0.89 13.01
CA GLY A 273 11.02 0.63 12.29
C GLY A 273 10.89 -0.12 10.97
N GLY A 274 9.67 -0.46 10.51
CA GLY A 274 9.45 -1.12 9.23
C GLY A 274 9.75 -0.24 8.02
N ILE A 275 10.26 -0.84 6.94
CA ILE A 275 10.51 -0.20 5.65
C ILE A 275 9.81 -0.98 4.54
N ILE A 276 9.09 -0.27 3.69
CA ILE A 276 8.43 -0.77 2.49
C ILE A 276 8.97 0.02 1.30
N VAL A 277 9.34 -0.66 0.23
CA VAL A 277 9.84 -0.08 -1.03
C VAL A 277 8.99 -0.60 -2.17
N VAL A 278 8.53 0.28 -3.04
CA VAL A 278 7.76 -0.06 -4.24
C VAL A 278 8.31 0.68 -5.45
N ILE A 279 8.40 -0.03 -6.58
CA ILE A 279 8.89 0.54 -7.83
C ILE A 279 8.30 -0.20 -9.04
#